data_0e015addaf2213c06f947790e5a5fd20
#
_entry.id   0e015addaf2213c06f947790e5a5fd20
#
_cell.length_a   1.000
_cell.length_b   1.000
_cell.length_c   1.000
_cell.angle_alpha   90.00
_cell.angle_beta   90.00
_cell.angle_gamma   90.00
#
_symmetry.space_group_name_H-M   'P 1'
#
loop_
_entity.id
_entity.type
_entity.pdbx_description
1 polymer ?
#
loop_
_entity_poly.entity_id
_entity_poly.type
_entity_poly.pdbx_seq_one_letter_code
_entity_poly.pdbx_strand_id
1 'polypeptide(L)'
;PHRGRVLYYRSGSAGSTITAAMLDLDLIPRSRVLHLTGITVALSASSRDAVESALSVASIAGVPVSFDLNYRAALWSELEARTAYRLIVPRCTVVFASVAEARILVGKPLAAVELAYEIANLGPTEVVIKDGGRGSLSLVGGKIESVPALEIPAVDTVGAGDAFDAGYLSGLLRGAEPRARLELATAVAAFACMSSGDWEGSPTHADLALLGGPHDVVR
;
A
#
# COMPACT_ATOMS: atom_id res chain seq x y z
N PRO A 1 13.67 -25.68 2.56
CA PRO A 1 12.82 -24.56 2.20
C PRO A 1 13.33 -23.98 0.89
N HIS A 2 12.56 -24.17 -0.19
CA HIS A 2 12.87 -23.57 -1.48
C HIS A 2 12.61 -22.07 -1.36
N ARG A 3 13.67 -21.26 -1.35
CA ARG A 3 13.55 -19.80 -1.50
C ARG A 3 13.24 -19.53 -2.97
N GLY A 4 11.97 -19.33 -3.29
CA GLY A 4 11.55 -18.83 -4.59
C GLY A 4 12.19 -17.44 -4.81
N ARG A 5 12.75 -17.19 -5.99
CA ARG A 5 13.24 -15.87 -6.40
C ARG A 5 12.31 -15.35 -7.49
N VAL A 6 11.63 -14.25 -7.22
CA VAL A 6 10.83 -13.57 -8.24
C VAL A 6 11.77 -12.75 -9.12
N LEU A 7 11.72 -12.98 -10.43
CA LEU A 7 12.47 -12.22 -11.42
C LEU A 7 11.52 -11.27 -12.15
N TYR A 8 11.83 -9.99 -12.10
CA TYR A 8 11.02 -8.95 -12.75
C TYR A 8 11.70 -8.45 -14.03
N TYR A 9 11.03 -8.60 -15.15
CA TYR A 9 11.44 -8.06 -16.46
C TYR A 9 10.60 -6.80 -16.75
N ARG A 10 10.94 -5.69 -16.10
CA ARG A 10 10.15 -4.45 -16.16
C ARG A 10 10.64 -3.42 -17.18
N SER A 11 11.91 -3.48 -17.57
CA SER A 11 12.46 -2.61 -18.61
C SER A 11 11.82 -2.92 -19.95
N GLY A 12 11.26 -1.88 -20.62
CA GLY A 12 10.54 -2.03 -21.89
C GLY A 12 9.19 -2.74 -21.79
N SER A 13 8.68 -2.97 -20.57
CA SER A 13 7.33 -3.55 -20.35
C SER A 13 6.22 -2.56 -20.71
N ALA A 14 5.01 -3.05 -20.95
CA ALA A 14 3.83 -2.20 -21.18
C ALA A 14 3.63 -1.17 -20.05
N GLY A 15 3.86 -1.56 -18.79
CA GLY A 15 3.79 -0.62 -17.66
C GLY A 15 4.81 0.51 -17.74
N SER A 16 5.98 0.29 -18.34
CA SER A 16 7.01 1.33 -18.50
C SER A 16 6.75 2.31 -19.64
N THR A 17 5.74 2.04 -20.48
CA THR A 17 5.33 2.92 -21.60
C THR A 17 4.09 3.75 -21.29
N ILE A 18 3.55 3.66 -20.08
CA ILE A 18 2.39 4.47 -19.65
C ILE A 18 2.74 5.96 -19.79
N THR A 19 1.80 6.71 -20.37
CA THR A 19 1.87 8.17 -20.50
C THR A 19 0.59 8.81 -19.95
N ALA A 20 0.62 10.10 -19.63
CA ALA A 20 -0.56 10.85 -19.22
C ALA A 20 -1.71 10.77 -20.25
N ALA A 21 -1.40 10.74 -21.53
CA ALA A 21 -2.38 10.65 -22.62
C ALA A 21 -3.13 9.29 -22.68
N MET A 22 -2.59 8.25 -22.04
CA MET A 22 -3.24 6.93 -21.94
C MET A 22 -4.21 6.84 -20.76
N LEU A 23 -4.19 7.80 -19.84
CA LEU A 23 -5.06 7.81 -18.67
C LEU A 23 -6.41 8.44 -19.04
N ASP A 24 -7.50 7.79 -18.64
CA ASP A 24 -8.82 8.42 -18.59
C ASP A 24 -8.90 9.31 -17.33
N LEU A 25 -8.36 10.51 -17.45
CA LEU A 25 -8.31 11.46 -16.33
C LEU A 25 -9.71 11.91 -15.87
N ASP A 26 -10.74 11.77 -16.69
CA ASP A 26 -12.14 12.11 -16.36
C ASP A 26 -12.77 11.11 -15.36
N LEU A 27 -12.16 9.96 -15.15
CA LEU A 27 -12.56 9.01 -14.11
C LEU A 27 -12.18 9.50 -12.71
N ILE A 28 -11.08 10.25 -12.57
CA ILE A 28 -10.58 10.67 -11.27
C ILE A 28 -11.58 11.51 -10.50
N PRO A 29 -12.19 12.59 -11.05
CA PRO A 29 -13.18 13.40 -10.32
C PRO A 29 -14.43 12.62 -9.88
N ARG A 30 -14.71 11.48 -10.51
CA ARG A 30 -15.84 10.59 -10.18
C ARG A 30 -15.46 9.46 -9.23
N SER A 31 -14.19 9.37 -8.87
CA SER A 31 -13.66 8.33 -7.98
C SER A 31 -13.74 8.77 -6.51
N ARG A 32 -13.84 7.79 -5.61
CA ARG A 32 -13.84 8.04 -4.16
C ARG A 32 -12.42 8.13 -3.58
N VAL A 33 -11.46 7.53 -4.27
CA VAL A 33 -10.03 7.54 -3.93
C VAL A 33 -9.22 7.26 -5.19
N LEU A 34 -8.08 7.92 -5.35
CA LEU A 34 -7.05 7.58 -6.32
C LEU A 34 -5.94 6.82 -5.58
N HIS A 35 -5.70 5.55 -5.96
CA HIS A 35 -4.56 4.79 -5.41
C HIS A 35 -3.40 4.77 -6.39
N LEU A 36 -2.20 5.08 -5.89
CA LEU A 36 -0.96 5.16 -6.65
C LEU A 36 0.14 4.36 -5.94
N THR A 37 1.14 3.94 -6.68
CA THR A 37 2.28 3.18 -6.15
C THR A 37 3.63 3.71 -6.63
N GLY A 38 4.64 3.63 -5.76
CA GLY A 38 6.01 4.01 -6.08
C GLY A 38 6.62 3.19 -7.22
N ILE A 39 6.12 1.98 -7.49
CA ILE A 39 6.53 1.19 -8.64
C ILE A 39 6.27 1.97 -9.94
N THR A 40 5.07 2.51 -10.14
CA THR A 40 4.73 3.27 -11.35
C THR A 40 5.65 4.47 -11.52
N VAL A 41 5.95 5.17 -10.43
CA VAL A 41 6.87 6.32 -10.42
C VAL A 41 8.29 5.93 -10.86
N ALA A 42 8.72 4.71 -10.52
CA ALA A 42 10.07 4.21 -10.79
C ALA A 42 10.28 3.64 -12.21
N LEU A 43 9.20 3.25 -12.90
CA LEU A 43 9.29 2.51 -14.17
C LEU A 43 9.90 3.31 -15.31
N SER A 44 9.55 4.60 -15.47
CA SER A 44 10.04 5.47 -16.52
C SER A 44 9.72 6.95 -16.24
N ALA A 45 10.33 7.86 -17.01
CA ALA A 45 9.96 9.27 -16.96
C ALA A 45 8.49 9.50 -17.36
N SER A 46 8.02 8.84 -18.41
CA SER A 46 6.63 9.00 -18.89
C SER A 46 5.60 8.47 -17.90
N SER A 47 5.88 7.37 -17.19
CA SER A 47 4.99 6.87 -16.14
C SER A 47 4.98 7.77 -14.90
N ARG A 48 6.10 8.42 -14.60
CA ARG A 48 6.17 9.47 -13.55
C ARG A 48 5.32 10.68 -13.92
N ASP A 49 5.40 11.15 -15.17
CA ASP A 49 4.58 12.26 -15.68
C ASP A 49 3.08 11.89 -15.66
N ALA A 50 2.75 10.64 -15.93
CA ALA A 50 1.38 10.13 -15.82
C ALA A 50 0.87 10.19 -14.36
N VAL A 51 1.68 9.77 -13.39
CA VAL A 51 1.37 9.88 -11.95
C VAL A 51 1.18 11.35 -11.55
N GLU A 52 2.06 12.25 -12.01
CA GLU A 52 1.96 13.68 -11.72
C GLU A 52 0.67 14.30 -12.29
N SER A 53 0.29 13.91 -13.50
CA SER A 53 -0.97 14.33 -14.13
C SER A 53 -2.19 13.86 -13.32
N ALA A 54 -2.21 12.58 -12.90
CA ALA A 54 -3.28 12.03 -12.09
C ALA A 54 -3.39 12.72 -10.72
N LEU A 55 -2.25 12.98 -10.04
CA LEU A 55 -2.19 13.71 -8.79
C LEU A 55 -2.74 15.14 -8.93
N SER A 56 -2.43 15.80 -10.04
CA SER A 56 -2.89 17.16 -10.31
C SER A 56 -4.40 17.23 -10.48
N VAL A 57 -4.96 16.27 -11.23
CA VAL A 57 -6.43 16.17 -11.41
C VAL A 57 -7.12 15.82 -10.08
N ALA A 58 -6.58 14.88 -9.30
CA ALA A 58 -7.14 14.51 -8.00
C ALA A 58 -7.13 15.70 -7.03
N SER A 59 -6.04 16.49 -7.01
CA SER A 59 -5.93 17.68 -6.17
C SER A 59 -6.98 18.74 -6.54
N ILE A 60 -7.16 19.02 -7.84
CA ILE A 60 -8.16 19.99 -8.33
C ILE A 60 -9.58 19.53 -8.00
N ALA A 61 -9.84 18.23 -8.14
CA ALA A 61 -11.16 17.64 -7.90
C ALA A 61 -11.45 17.36 -6.42
N GLY A 62 -10.48 17.53 -5.52
CA GLY A 62 -10.63 17.21 -4.10
C GLY A 62 -10.77 15.70 -3.83
N VAL A 63 -10.26 14.86 -4.73
CA VAL A 63 -10.28 13.39 -4.57
C VAL A 63 -9.13 12.96 -3.65
N PRO A 64 -9.43 12.22 -2.57
CA PRO A 64 -8.39 11.67 -1.70
C PRO A 64 -7.40 10.80 -2.48
N VAL A 65 -6.11 10.95 -2.18
CA VAL A 65 -5.05 10.13 -2.77
C VAL A 65 -4.48 9.20 -1.73
N SER A 66 -4.37 7.91 -2.05
CA SER A 66 -3.59 6.94 -1.31
C SER A 66 -2.33 6.57 -2.10
N PHE A 67 -1.21 6.41 -1.41
CA PHE A 67 0.08 6.12 -2.02
C PHE A 67 0.82 5.03 -1.24
N ASP A 68 1.14 3.91 -1.91
CA ASP A 68 2.06 2.91 -1.37
C ASP A 68 3.48 3.18 -1.87
N LEU A 69 4.43 3.39 -0.95
CA LEU A 69 5.83 3.64 -1.30
C LEU A 69 6.42 2.51 -2.14
N ASN A 70 6.10 1.27 -1.83
CA ASN A 70 6.35 0.07 -2.62
C ASN A 70 7.74 0.07 -3.30
N TYR A 71 8.80 0.31 -2.51
CA TYR A 71 10.18 0.42 -2.99
C TYR A 71 10.67 -0.87 -3.63
N ARG A 72 11.31 -0.74 -4.78
CA ARG A 72 11.95 -1.85 -5.48
C ARG A 72 13.38 -1.47 -5.88
N ALA A 73 14.37 -1.99 -5.16
CA ALA A 73 15.79 -1.71 -5.40
C ALA A 73 16.27 -2.04 -6.82
N ALA A 74 15.55 -2.90 -7.55
CA ALA A 74 15.83 -3.21 -8.95
C ALA A 74 15.44 -2.10 -9.94
N LEU A 75 14.64 -1.11 -9.52
CA LEU A 75 14.15 -0.03 -10.38
C LEU A 75 14.92 1.29 -10.17
N TRP A 76 15.28 1.59 -8.95
CA TRP A 76 15.90 2.85 -8.56
C TRP A 76 16.67 2.75 -7.25
N SER A 77 17.54 3.72 -7.00
CA SER A 77 18.25 3.87 -5.73
C SER A 77 17.34 4.44 -4.64
N GLU A 78 17.72 4.25 -3.37
CA GLU A 78 17.03 4.84 -2.22
C GLU A 78 17.00 6.38 -2.28
N LEU A 79 18.05 7.01 -2.83
CA LEU A 79 18.10 8.46 -2.99
C LEU A 79 17.09 8.98 -4.02
N GLU A 80 16.98 8.31 -5.16
CA GLU A 80 15.98 8.62 -6.19
C GLU A 80 14.56 8.41 -5.66
N ALA A 81 14.33 7.28 -4.98
CA ALA A 81 13.05 6.97 -4.35
C ALA A 81 12.66 8.03 -3.32
N ARG A 82 13.56 8.37 -2.39
CA ARG A 82 13.34 9.42 -1.39
C ARG A 82 12.99 10.76 -2.03
N THR A 83 13.71 11.15 -3.08
CA THR A 83 13.47 12.41 -3.79
C THR A 83 12.07 12.44 -4.38
N ALA A 84 11.66 11.37 -5.06
CA ALA A 84 10.32 11.27 -5.65
C ALA A 84 9.22 11.24 -4.58
N TYR A 85 9.40 10.43 -3.52
CA TYR A 85 8.41 10.32 -2.43
C TYR A 85 8.18 11.66 -1.74
N ARG A 86 9.23 12.47 -1.52
CA ARG A 86 9.10 13.80 -0.90
C ARG A 86 8.31 14.80 -1.74
N LEU A 87 8.17 14.58 -3.04
CA LEU A 87 7.31 15.38 -3.92
C LEU A 87 5.85 14.89 -3.92
N ILE A 88 5.62 13.59 -3.74
CA ILE A 88 4.30 12.96 -3.84
C ILE A 88 3.58 12.93 -2.50
N VAL A 89 4.25 12.48 -1.44
CA VAL A 89 3.68 12.25 -0.10
C VAL A 89 2.93 13.45 0.47
N PRO A 90 3.40 14.71 0.34
CA PRO A 90 2.68 15.90 0.82
C PRO A 90 1.30 16.12 0.19
N ARG A 91 1.05 15.46 -0.94
CA ARG A 91 -0.21 15.56 -1.72
C ARG A 91 -1.15 14.38 -1.48
N CYS A 92 -0.75 13.45 -0.62
CA CYS A 92 -1.52 12.24 -0.31
C CYS A 92 -2.34 12.42 0.96
N THR A 93 -3.51 11.76 0.99
CA THR A 93 -4.35 11.64 2.17
C THR A 93 -3.90 10.45 3.02
N VAL A 94 -3.63 9.31 2.38
CA VAL A 94 -3.18 8.07 3.02
C VAL A 94 -1.84 7.64 2.44
N VAL A 95 -0.87 7.31 3.29
CA VAL A 95 0.42 6.74 2.87
C VAL A 95 0.62 5.37 3.51
N PHE A 96 0.91 4.38 2.67
CA PHE A 96 1.32 3.05 3.07
C PHE A 96 2.82 2.89 2.91
N ALA A 97 3.45 2.25 3.88
CA ALA A 97 4.87 1.93 3.84
C ALA A 97 5.19 0.71 4.71
N SER A 98 6.14 -0.09 4.31
CA SER A 98 6.85 -0.95 5.25
C SER A 98 7.79 -0.10 6.12
N VAL A 99 8.26 -0.65 7.25
CA VAL A 99 9.25 0.03 8.09
C VAL A 99 10.52 0.39 7.30
N ALA A 100 10.95 -0.48 6.38
CA ALA A 100 12.13 -0.24 5.55
C ALA A 100 11.91 0.94 4.58
N GLU A 101 10.77 0.98 3.91
CA GLU A 101 10.39 2.06 3.00
C GLU A 101 10.20 3.39 3.72
N ALA A 102 9.57 3.37 4.89
CA ALA A 102 9.43 4.55 5.74
C ALA A 102 10.79 5.13 6.13
N ARG A 103 11.78 4.27 6.44
CA ARG A 103 13.16 4.70 6.70
C ARG A 103 13.82 5.34 5.48
N ILE A 104 13.56 4.81 4.28
CA ILE A 104 14.03 5.43 3.03
C ILE A 104 13.46 6.84 2.90
N LEU A 105 12.15 7.03 3.04
CA LEU A 105 11.50 8.34 2.92
C LEU A 105 12.00 9.34 3.96
N VAL A 106 12.02 8.93 5.23
CA VAL A 106 12.41 9.79 6.36
C VAL A 106 13.93 10.04 6.37
N GLY A 107 14.72 9.04 5.99
CA GLY A 107 16.17 9.10 6.01
C GLY A 107 16.80 8.86 7.39
N LYS A 108 16.03 8.25 8.31
CA LYS A 108 16.46 7.98 9.69
C LYS A 108 16.07 6.54 10.10
N PRO A 109 16.88 5.84 10.89
CA PRO A 109 16.62 4.48 11.37
C PRO A 109 15.69 4.46 12.60
N LEU A 110 14.53 5.10 12.50
CA LEU A 110 13.57 5.24 13.59
C LEU A 110 12.69 3.99 13.74
N ALA A 111 11.98 3.88 14.88
CA ALA A 111 10.94 2.88 15.10
C ALA A 111 9.65 3.22 14.32
N ALA A 112 8.76 2.22 14.14
CA ALA A 112 7.56 2.37 13.31
C ALA A 112 6.65 3.54 13.72
N VAL A 113 6.46 3.75 15.03
CA VAL A 113 5.65 4.84 15.56
C VAL A 113 6.27 6.20 15.23
N GLU A 114 7.57 6.37 15.43
CA GLU A 114 8.29 7.61 15.13
C GLU A 114 8.26 7.90 13.63
N LEU A 115 8.44 6.86 12.79
CA LEU A 115 8.33 6.97 11.33
C LEU A 115 6.95 7.45 10.90
N ALA A 116 5.88 6.95 11.53
CA ALA A 116 4.52 7.38 11.23
C ALA A 116 4.33 8.88 11.49
N TYR A 117 4.82 9.41 12.61
CA TYR A 117 4.77 10.84 12.92
C TYR A 117 5.62 11.67 11.95
N GLU A 118 6.85 11.23 11.63
CA GLU A 118 7.72 11.94 10.67
C GLU A 118 7.07 12.01 9.28
N ILE A 119 6.39 10.94 8.84
CA ILE A 119 5.67 10.93 7.57
C ILE A 119 4.42 11.82 7.64
N ALA A 120 3.65 11.79 8.71
CA ALA A 120 2.48 12.64 8.88
C ALA A 120 2.85 14.14 8.87
N ASN A 121 4.02 14.50 9.40
CA ASN A 121 4.54 15.87 9.33
C ASN A 121 4.85 16.34 7.89
N LEU A 122 4.88 15.44 6.91
CA LEU A 122 5.02 15.80 5.49
C LEU A 122 3.70 16.19 4.83
N GLY A 123 2.54 15.87 5.44
CA GLY A 123 1.23 16.28 4.92
C GLY A 123 0.10 15.26 5.00
N PRO A 124 0.33 13.94 4.90
CA PRO A 124 -0.74 12.95 4.95
C PRO A 124 -1.53 13.01 6.26
N THR A 125 -2.85 12.85 6.16
CA THR A 125 -3.73 12.77 7.35
C THR A 125 -3.78 11.37 7.96
N GLU A 126 -3.42 10.36 7.17
CA GLU A 126 -3.34 8.96 7.58
C GLU A 126 -2.00 8.34 7.13
N VAL A 127 -1.30 7.71 8.05
CA VAL A 127 -0.06 6.98 7.76
C VAL A 127 -0.18 5.56 8.27
N VAL A 128 0.08 4.59 7.40
CA VAL A 128 -0.02 3.16 7.71
C VAL A 128 1.36 2.52 7.54
N ILE A 129 1.88 1.94 8.63
CA ILE A 129 3.17 1.24 8.61
C ILE A 129 2.94 -0.26 8.71
N LYS A 130 3.40 -0.99 7.69
CA LYS A 130 3.39 -2.45 7.60
C LYS A 130 4.68 -3.01 8.19
N ASP A 131 4.61 -3.90 9.19
CA ASP A 131 5.79 -4.46 9.87
C ASP A 131 5.88 -6.00 9.73
N GLY A 132 5.34 -6.51 8.66
CA GLY A 132 5.36 -7.93 8.32
C GLY A 132 4.75 -8.79 9.42
N GLY A 133 5.44 -9.84 9.85
CA GLY A 133 4.96 -10.74 10.92
C GLY A 133 4.79 -10.10 12.29
N ARG A 134 5.20 -8.83 12.47
CA ARG A 134 4.93 -8.07 13.71
C ARG A 134 3.59 -7.32 13.68
N GLY A 135 2.93 -7.28 12.52
CA GLY A 135 1.65 -6.60 12.36
C GLY A 135 1.77 -5.26 11.66
N SER A 136 0.90 -4.34 12.03
CA SER A 136 0.80 -3.03 11.40
C SER A 136 0.34 -1.97 12.40
N LEU A 137 0.57 -0.70 12.06
CA LEU A 137 0.00 0.43 12.79
C LEU A 137 -0.51 1.49 11.82
N SER A 138 -1.47 2.29 12.28
CA SER A 138 -1.90 3.50 11.61
C SER A 138 -1.85 4.70 12.55
N LEU A 139 -1.47 5.85 12.01
CA LEU A 139 -1.58 7.16 12.65
C LEU A 139 -2.69 7.93 11.93
N VAL A 140 -3.77 8.21 12.63
CA VAL A 140 -4.94 8.94 12.12
C VAL A 140 -5.38 9.97 13.15
N GLY A 141 -5.49 11.24 12.75
CA GLY A 141 -5.88 12.31 13.68
C GLY A 141 -4.98 12.44 14.92
N GLY A 142 -3.69 12.13 14.79
CA GLY A 142 -2.73 12.15 15.89
C GLY A 142 -2.77 10.94 16.82
N LYS A 143 -3.64 9.95 16.58
CA LYS A 143 -3.77 8.73 17.37
C LYS A 143 -3.16 7.53 16.65
N ILE A 144 -2.40 6.73 17.39
CA ILE A 144 -1.86 5.45 16.92
C ILE A 144 -2.83 4.33 17.29
N GLU A 145 -3.18 3.53 16.27
CA GLU A 145 -3.78 2.21 16.44
C GLU A 145 -2.79 1.16 15.94
N SER A 146 -2.77 -0.02 16.53
CA SER A 146 -1.91 -1.12 16.10
C SER A 146 -2.63 -2.45 16.19
N VAL A 147 -2.32 -3.34 15.22
CA VAL A 147 -2.89 -4.69 15.12
C VAL A 147 -1.74 -5.67 14.88
N PRO A 148 -1.65 -6.76 15.66
CA PRO A 148 -0.66 -7.81 15.42
C PRO A 148 -0.97 -8.54 14.11
N ALA A 149 0.05 -9.16 13.51
CA ALA A 149 -0.16 -10.08 12.40
C ALA A 149 -0.96 -11.30 12.84
N LEU A 150 -1.74 -11.88 11.93
CA LEU A 150 -2.38 -13.16 12.17
C LEU A 150 -1.37 -14.30 11.99
N GLU A 151 -1.40 -15.26 12.91
CA GLU A 151 -0.64 -16.51 12.77
C GLU A 151 -1.34 -17.41 11.75
N ILE A 152 -0.70 -17.64 10.63
CA ILE A 152 -1.23 -18.41 9.50
C ILE A 152 -0.15 -19.35 8.94
N PRO A 153 -0.51 -20.48 8.32
CA PRO A 153 0.41 -21.27 7.53
C PRO A 153 0.71 -20.55 6.21
N ALA A 154 1.64 -19.61 6.21
CA ALA A 154 1.99 -18.85 5.01
C ALA A 154 2.61 -19.75 3.95
N VAL A 155 2.05 -19.74 2.75
CA VAL A 155 2.52 -20.45 1.55
C VAL A 155 3.37 -19.52 0.70
N ASP A 156 2.87 -18.31 0.42
CA ASP A 156 3.53 -17.26 -0.36
C ASP A 156 3.20 -15.89 0.22
N THR A 157 4.15 -14.97 0.18
CA THR A 157 3.96 -13.60 0.67
C THR A 157 3.89 -12.56 -0.47
N VAL A 158 3.93 -13.01 -1.73
CA VAL A 158 3.74 -12.14 -2.89
C VAL A 158 2.32 -11.58 -2.84
N GLY A 159 2.15 -10.31 -3.18
CA GLY A 159 0.85 -9.63 -3.14
C GLY A 159 0.31 -9.27 -1.75
N ALA A 160 0.90 -9.76 -0.64
CA ALA A 160 0.40 -9.49 0.70
C ALA A 160 0.33 -7.99 1.04
N GLY A 161 1.27 -7.18 0.54
CA GLY A 161 1.26 -5.72 0.70
C GLY A 161 0.08 -5.08 0.00
N ASP A 162 -0.14 -5.43 -1.25
CA ASP A 162 -1.22 -4.88 -2.09
C ASP A 162 -2.60 -5.34 -1.56
N ALA A 163 -2.69 -6.60 -1.09
CA ALA A 163 -3.87 -7.14 -0.42
C ALA A 163 -4.19 -6.39 0.88
N PHE A 164 -3.16 -6.09 1.69
CA PHE A 164 -3.30 -5.27 2.90
C PHE A 164 -3.85 -3.88 2.56
N ASP A 165 -3.28 -3.20 1.58
CA ASP A 165 -3.69 -1.86 1.18
C ASP A 165 -5.14 -1.86 0.66
N ALA A 166 -5.53 -2.89 -0.12
CA ALA A 166 -6.90 -3.08 -0.58
C ALA A 166 -7.89 -3.26 0.58
N GLY A 167 -7.53 -4.07 1.59
CA GLY A 167 -8.32 -4.26 2.80
C GLY A 167 -8.51 -2.96 3.58
N TYR A 168 -7.42 -2.21 3.79
CA TYR A 168 -7.46 -0.92 4.47
C TYR A 168 -8.36 0.10 3.75
N LEU A 169 -8.14 0.25 2.44
CA LEU A 169 -8.94 1.17 1.60
C LEU A 169 -10.41 0.75 1.53
N SER A 170 -10.71 -0.55 1.50
CA SER A 170 -12.08 -1.05 1.58
C SER A 170 -12.77 -0.62 2.88
N GLY A 171 -12.09 -0.74 4.01
CA GLY A 171 -12.58 -0.26 5.31
C GLY A 171 -12.76 1.26 5.33
N LEU A 172 -11.77 2.01 4.83
CA LEU A 172 -11.83 3.47 4.72
C LEU A 172 -13.05 3.94 3.92
N LEU A 173 -13.28 3.36 2.74
CA LEU A 173 -14.39 3.70 1.86
C LEU A 173 -15.76 3.36 2.45
N ARG A 174 -15.84 2.49 3.47
CA ARG A 174 -17.04 2.16 4.23
C ARG A 174 -17.19 3.00 5.50
N GLY A 175 -16.25 3.89 5.80
CA GLY A 175 -16.28 4.71 6.99
C GLY A 175 -15.95 3.95 8.28
N ALA A 176 -15.24 2.82 8.19
CA ALA A 176 -14.82 2.06 9.36
C ALA A 176 -13.82 2.86 10.20
N GLU A 177 -13.80 2.61 11.51
CA GLU A 177 -12.82 3.18 12.44
C GLU A 177 -11.40 2.71 12.12
N PRO A 178 -10.36 3.50 12.43
CA PRO A 178 -8.96 3.20 12.03
C PRO A 178 -8.50 1.81 12.46
N ARG A 179 -8.84 1.35 13.67
CA ARG A 179 -8.51 0.01 14.13
C ARG A 179 -9.19 -1.07 13.29
N ALA A 180 -10.46 -0.92 12.97
CA ALA A 180 -11.20 -1.90 12.15
C ALA A 180 -10.65 -1.96 10.71
N ARG A 181 -10.14 -0.84 10.17
CA ARG A 181 -9.43 -0.83 8.87
C ARG A 181 -8.16 -1.68 8.92
N LEU A 182 -7.36 -1.56 10.00
CA LEU A 182 -6.16 -2.38 10.19
C LEU A 182 -6.48 -3.87 10.35
N GLU A 183 -7.52 -4.20 11.10
CA GLU A 183 -7.98 -5.57 11.32
C GLU A 183 -8.41 -6.19 9.98
N LEU A 184 -9.21 -5.48 9.19
CA LEU A 184 -9.60 -5.92 7.84
C LEU A 184 -8.39 -6.08 6.92
N ALA A 185 -7.49 -5.11 6.89
CA ALA A 185 -6.27 -5.15 6.09
C ALA A 185 -5.39 -6.35 6.44
N THR A 186 -5.22 -6.61 7.75
CA THR A 186 -4.45 -7.75 8.25
C THR A 186 -5.09 -9.08 7.86
N ALA A 187 -6.42 -9.18 7.93
CA ALA A 187 -7.15 -10.38 7.53
C ALA A 187 -7.02 -10.64 6.01
N VAL A 188 -7.18 -9.61 5.17
CA VAL A 188 -7.05 -9.72 3.71
C VAL A 188 -5.63 -10.13 3.32
N ALA A 189 -4.61 -9.53 3.93
CA ALA A 189 -3.21 -9.89 3.72
C ALA A 189 -2.90 -11.32 4.15
N ALA A 190 -3.45 -11.77 5.28
CA ALA A 190 -3.29 -13.13 5.77
C ALA A 190 -3.88 -14.16 4.78
N PHE A 191 -5.08 -13.89 4.24
CA PHE A 191 -5.67 -14.73 3.20
C PHE A 191 -4.79 -14.83 1.97
N ALA A 192 -4.30 -13.71 1.45
CA ALA A 192 -3.40 -13.68 0.30
C ALA A 192 -2.15 -14.56 0.53
N CYS A 193 -1.60 -14.54 1.75
CA CYS A 193 -0.45 -15.37 2.10
C CYS A 193 -0.72 -16.89 2.18
N MET A 194 -1.96 -17.33 2.28
CA MET A 194 -2.30 -18.77 2.41
C MET A 194 -2.37 -19.51 1.06
N SER A 195 -2.29 -18.81 -0.05
CA SER A 195 -2.26 -19.38 -1.38
C SER A 195 -1.02 -18.94 -2.16
N SER A 196 -0.71 -19.65 -3.23
CA SER A 196 0.35 -19.28 -4.16
C SER A 196 -0.19 -18.29 -5.17
N GLY A 197 0.60 -17.29 -5.52
CA GLY A 197 0.24 -16.28 -6.50
C GLY A 197 0.17 -14.87 -5.91
N ASP A 198 -0.10 -13.89 -6.74
CA ASP A 198 -0.09 -12.45 -6.38
C ASP A 198 -1.49 -11.97 -5.92
N TRP A 199 -2.53 -12.35 -6.66
CA TRP A 199 -3.92 -11.94 -6.40
C TRP A 199 -4.91 -13.11 -6.28
N GLU A 200 -4.47 -14.32 -6.61
CA GLU A 200 -5.31 -15.53 -6.63
C GLU A 200 -5.87 -15.86 -5.24
N GLY A 201 -5.12 -15.50 -4.18
CA GLY A 201 -5.54 -15.66 -2.78
C GLY A 201 -6.38 -14.52 -2.23
N SER A 202 -6.81 -13.56 -3.05
CA SER A 202 -7.59 -12.43 -2.56
C SER A 202 -8.97 -12.89 -2.09
N PRO A 203 -9.35 -12.64 -0.81
CA PRO A 203 -10.60 -13.12 -0.25
C PRO A 203 -11.80 -12.29 -0.70
N THR A 204 -12.95 -12.94 -0.78
CA THR A 204 -14.24 -12.26 -0.77
C THR A 204 -14.66 -11.92 0.67
N HIS A 205 -15.71 -11.10 0.84
CA HIS A 205 -16.27 -10.84 2.17
C HIS A 205 -16.79 -12.09 2.87
N ALA A 206 -17.28 -13.09 2.10
CA ALA A 206 -17.72 -14.36 2.66
C ALA A 206 -16.53 -15.16 3.23
N ASP A 207 -15.41 -15.13 2.54
CA ASP A 207 -14.19 -15.83 3.00
C ASP A 207 -13.65 -15.20 4.29
N LEU A 208 -13.68 -13.86 4.39
CA LEU A 208 -13.24 -13.16 5.61
C LEU A 208 -14.06 -13.51 6.84
N ALA A 209 -15.35 -13.81 6.69
CA ALA A 209 -16.20 -14.26 7.78
C ALA A 209 -15.74 -15.60 8.39
N LEU A 210 -15.03 -16.44 7.63
CA LEU A 210 -14.50 -17.72 8.08
C LEU A 210 -13.29 -17.57 9.02
N LEU A 211 -12.55 -16.48 8.98
CA LEU A 211 -11.42 -16.23 9.90
C LEU A 211 -11.89 -15.93 11.34
N GLY A 212 -13.10 -15.44 11.53
CA GLY A 212 -13.66 -15.08 12.85
C GLY A 212 -14.58 -16.12 13.47
N GLY A 213 -14.87 -17.22 12.78
CA GLY A 213 -15.72 -18.31 13.27
C GLY A 213 -14.98 -19.29 14.18
N PRO A 214 -15.67 -19.98 15.10
CA PRO A 214 -15.06 -21.08 15.82
C PRO A 214 -14.60 -22.12 14.80
N HIS A 215 -13.39 -22.70 15.03
CA HIS A 215 -12.81 -23.74 14.20
C HIS A 215 -13.61 -25.05 14.32
N ASP A 216 -14.83 -25.08 13.85
CA ASP A 216 -15.55 -26.33 13.62
C ASP A 216 -15.11 -26.89 12.27
N VAL A 217 -14.15 -27.81 12.36
CA VAL A 217 -13.81 -28.71 11.25
C VAL A 217 -15.04 -29.56 10.98
N VAL A 218 -15.86 -29.15 9.99
CA VAL A 218 -16.88 -30.04 9.42
C VAL A 218 -16.11 -31.14 8.68
N ARG A 219 -16.10 -32.33 9.28
CA ARG A 219 -15.61 -33.58 8.66
C ARG A 219 -16.66 -34.14 7.73
#